data_3ce527633c92c8f83acd40e99edb1f40
#
_entry.id   3ce527633c92c8f83acd40e99edb1f40
#
_cell.length_a   1.000
_cell.length_b   1.000
_cell.length_c   1.000
_cell.angle_alpha   90.00
_cell.angle_beta   90.00
_cell.angle_gamma   90.00
#
_symmetry.space_group_name_H-M   'P 1'
#
loop_
_entity.id
_entity.type
_entity.pdbx_description
1 polymer ?
#
loop_
_entity_poly.entity_id
_entity_poly.type
_entity_poly.pdbx_seq_one_letter_code
_entity_poly.pdbx_strand_id
1 'polypeptide(L)'
;MKEAAQTAVADSKVSKIIKSLADLENDIDSQNIKVAEMKKSLNSKALKEIDSLKEKVIQTAIKEAESMISETKVKAELQAKKIASDGAAKLDKLKSTIDSKFDEAVDSVVSTILKP
;
A
#
# COMPACT_ATOMS: atom_id res chain seq x y z
N MET A 1 79.33 -26.29 -20.15
CA MET A 1 78.84 -25.72 -18.85
C MET A 1 77.87 -24.52 -19.05
N LYS A 2 78.16 -23.57 -19.90
CA LYS A 2 77.30 -22.42 -20.11
C LYS A 2 75.93 -22.77 -20.69
N GLU A 3 75.82 -23.72 -21.62
CA GLU A 3 74.56 -24.12 -22.26
C GLU A 3 73.64 -24.82 -21.27
N ALA A 4 74.18 -25.69 -20.41
CA ALA A 4 73.39 -26.37 -19.38
C ALA A 4 72.80 -25.36 -18.34
N ALA A 5 73.60 -24.37 -17.93
CA ALA A 5 73.14 -23.32 -17.03
C ALA A 5 72.15 -22.43 -17.66
N GLN A 6 72.23 -22.06 -18.92
CA GLN A 6 71.26 -21.28 -19.69
C GLN A 6 69.94 -22.03 -19.88
N THR A 7 70.03 -23.32 -20.18
CA THR A 7 68.87 -24.19 -20.31
C THR A 7 68.14 -24.33 -18.99
N ALA A 8 68.85 -24.52 -17.89
CA ALA A 8 68.26 -24.59 -16.55
C ALA A 8 67.59 -23.28 -16.13
N VAL A 9 68.19 -22.12 -16.45
CA VAL A 9 67.58 -20.80 -16.19
C VAL A 9 66.35 -20.59 -17.05
N ALA A 10 66.38 -20.97 -18.33
CA ALA A 10 65.24 -20.88 -19.23
C ALA A 10 64.11 -21.81 -18.76
N ASP A 11 64.40 -23.05 -18.38
CA ASP A 11 63.40 -23.96 -17.81
C ASP A 11 62.83 -23.46 -16.49
N SER A 12 63.63 -22.83 -15.63
CA SER A 12 63.16 -22.20 -14.41
C SER A 12 62.19 -21.01 -14.69
N LYS A 13 62.50 -20.17 -15.68
CA LYS A 13 61.64 -19.06 -16.10
C LYS A 13 60.35 -19.55 -16.70
N VAL A 14 60.42 -20.55 -17.56
CA VAL A 14 59.22 -21.18 -18.17
C VAL A 14 58.35 -21.81 -17.09
N SER A 15 58.98 -22.52 -16.14
CA SER A 15 58.25 -23.11 -15.00
C SER A 15 57.54 -22.05 -14.17
N LYS A 16 58.17 -20.91 -13.90
CA LYS A 16 57.55 -19.78 -13.19
C LYS A 16 56.39 -19.18 -13.96
N ILE A 17 56.50 -19.04 -15.27
CA ILE A 17 55.43 -18.54 -16.14
C ILE A 17 54.23 -19.50 -16.12
N ILE A 18 54.49 -20.79 -16.26
CA ILE A 18 53.46 -21.83 -16.20
C ILE A 18 52.72 -21.79 -14.85
N LYS A 19 53.46 -21.68 -13.76
CA LYS A 19 52.91 -21.57 -12.42
C LYS A 19 52.05 -20.31 -12.27
N SER A 20 52.54 -19.16 -12.76
CA SER A 20 51.77 -17.91 -12.72
C SER A 20 50.47 -17.99 -13.54
N LEU A 21 50.50 -18.65 -14.70
CA LEU A 21 49.31 -18.88 -15.51
C LEU A 21 48.34 -19.82 -14.82
N ALA A 22 48.82 -20.88 -14.17
CA ALA A 22 47.96 -21.78 -13.41
C ALA A 22 47.31 -21.08 -12.21
N ASP A 23 48.09 -20.24 -11.49
CA ASP A 23 47.55 -19.43 -10.38
C ASP A 23 46.52 -18.44 -10.87
N LEU A 24 46.71 -17.78 -12.01
CA LEU A 24 45.78 -16.87 -12.61
C LEU A 24 44.50 -17.61 -13.05
N GLU A 25 44.64 -18.78 -13.64
CA GLU A 25 43.50 -19.62 -14.02
C GLU A 25 42.64 -20.01 -12.80
N ASN A 26 43.27 -20.41 -11.71
CA ASN A 26 42.63 -20.73 -10.45
C ASN A 26 41.93 -19.49 -9.85
N ASP A 27 42.54 -18.32 -9.94
CA ASP A 27 41.94 -17.06 -9.47
C ASP A 27 40.69 -16.71 -10.29
N ILE A 28 40.76 -16.87 -11.60
CA ILE A 28 39.60 -16.63 -12.48
C ILE A 28 38.46 -17.59 -12.15
N ASP A 29 38.78 -18.88 -11.98
CA ASP A 29 37.76 -19.88 -11.61
C ASP A 29 37.12 -19.54 -10.25
N SER A 30 37.93 -19.16 -9.27
CA SER A 30 37.48 -18.73 -7.95
C SER A 30 36.56 -17.50 -8.05
N GLN A 31 36.92 -16.51 -8.87
CA GLN A 31 36.12 -15.33 -9.09
C GLN A 31 34.79 -15.66 -9.78
N ASN A 32 34.82 -16.57 -10.75
CA ASN A 32 33.59 -17.02 -11.43
C ASN A 32 32.64 -17.70 -10.46
N ILE A 33 33.13 -18.51 -9.54
CA ILE A 33 32.34 -19.12 -8.47
C ILE A 33 31.73 -18.04 -7.56
N LYS A 34 32.56 -17.08 -7.13
CA LYS A 34 32.06 -15.96 -6.30
C LYS A 34 31.00 -15.14 -6.98
N VAL A 35 31.14 -14.84 -8.27
CA VAL A 35 30.15 -14.12 -9.04
C VAL A 35 28.85 -14.91 -9.14
N ALA A 36 28.93 -16.23 -9.36
CA ALA A 36 27.73 -17.08 -9.39
C ALA A 36 27.01 -17.10 -8.03
N GLU A 37 27.75 -17.18 -6.93
CA GLU A 37 27.20 -17.10 -5.58
C GLU A 37 26.58 -15.73 -5.29
N MET A 38 27.23 -14.65 -5.73
CA MET A 38 26.70 -13.30 -5.59
C MET A 38 25.40 -13.11 -6.38
N LYS A 39 25.31 -13.62 -7.59
CA LYS A 39 24.09 -13.61 -8.39
C LYS A 39 22.96 -14.35 -7.69
N LYS A 40 23.23 -15.52 -7.16
CA LYS A 40 22.25 -16.33 -6.41
C LYS A 40 21.79 -15.60 -5.14
N SER A 41 22.72 -15.02 -4.39
CA SER A 41 22.42 -14.25 -3.18
C SER A 41 21.58 -13.00 -3.51
N LEU A 42 21.95 -12.27 -4.56
CA LEU A 42 21.21 -11.09 -5.00
C LEU A 42 19.79 -11.43 -5.44
N ASN A 43 19.63 -12.50 -6.21
CA ASN A 43 18.32 -12.98 -6.63
C ASN A 43 17.45 -13.38 -5.42
N SER A 44 18.03 -14.10 -4.46
CA SER A 44 17.34 -14.48 -3.22
C SER A 44 16.91 -13.25 -2.41
N LYS A 45 17.78 -12.26 -2.27
CA LYS A 45 17.46 -11.00 -1.58
C LYS A 45 16.37 -10.22 -2.31
N ALA A 46 16.45 -10.13 -3.64
CA ALA A 46 15.44 -9.47 -4.45
C ALA A 46 14.07 -10.11 -4.29
N LEU A 47 13.99 -11.43 -4.28
CA LEU A 47 12.74 -12.16 -4.06
C LEU A 47 12.16 -11.89 -2.66
N LYS A 48 13.00 -11.88 -1.64
CA LYS A 48 12.58 -11.57 -0.27
C LYS A 48 12.06 -10.13 -0.14
N GLU A 49 12.72 -9.17 -0.78
CA GLU A 49 12.29 -7.77 -0.81
C GLU A 49 10.95 -7.61 -1.54
N ILE A 50 10.78 -8.31 -2.66
CA ILE A 50 9.52 -8.32 -3.40
C ILE A 50 8.39 -8.89 -2.54
N ASP A 51 8.61 -9.99 -1.85
CA ASP A 51 7.60 -10.60 -0.98
C ASP A 51 7.26 -9.67 0.19
N SER A 52 8.25 -9.06 0.82
CA SER A 52 8.06 -8.06 1.88
C SER A 52 7.26 -6.84 1.38
N LEU A 53 7.58 -6.36 0.18
CA LEU A 53 6.88 -5.23 -0.43
C LEU A 53 5.42 -5.58 -0.75
N LYS A 54 5.17 -6.77 -1.29
CA LYS A 54 3.81 -7.26 -1.53
C LYS A 54 2.99 -7.30 -0.25
N GLU A 55 3.56 -7.81 0.82
CA GLU A 55 2.89 -7.87 2.12
C GLU A 55 2.56 -6.47 2.65
N LYS A 56 3.51 -5.53 2.56
CA LYS A 56 3.29 -4.14 2.96
C LYS A 56 2.19 -3.46 2.15
N VAL A 57 2.17 -3.69 0.84
CA VAL A 57 1.12 -3.15 -0.05
C VAL A 57 -0.24 -3.70 0.32
N ILE A 58 -0.35 -5.01 0.57
CA ILE A 58 -1.60 -5.64 0.99
C ILE A 58 -2.07 -5.07 2.32
N GLN A 59 -1.19 -4.95 3.31
CA GLN A 59 -1.53 -4.38 4.62
C GLN A 59 -1.97 -2.92 4.54
N THR A 60 -1.28 -2.13 3.71
CA THR A 60 -1.67 -0.74 3.47
C THR A 60 -3.05 -0.66 2.82
N ALA A 61 -3.31 -1.48 1.81
CA ALA A 61 -4.62 -1.55 1.15
C ALA A 61 -5.74 -1.94 2.12
N ILE A 62 -5.49 -2.90 3.00
CA ILE A 62 -6.46 -3.30 4.04
C ILE A 62 -6.74 -2.14 4.99
N LYS A 63 -5.72 -1.46 5.48
CA LYS A 63 -5.89 -0.30 6.38
C LYS A 63 -6.64 0.84 5.71
N GLU A 64 -6.35 1.13 4.46
CA GLU A 64 -7.08 2.14 3.70
C GLU A 64 -8.54 1.75 3.51
N ALA A 65 -8.82 0.50 3.18
CA ALA A 65 -10.17 0.00 3.05
C ALA A 65 -10.94 0.09 4.37
N GLU A 66 -10.35 -0.30 5.48
CA GLU A 66 -10.93 -0.20 6.82
C GLU A 66 -11.22 1.26 7.20
N SER A 67 -10.27 2.16 6.90
CA SER A 67 -10.46 3.59 7.12
C SER A 67 -11.61 4.16 6.30
N MET A 68 -11.69 3.81 5.02
CA MET A 68 -12.78 4.24 4.14
C MET A 68 -14.14 3.72 4.62
N ILE A 69 -14.21 2.47 5.06
CA ILE A 69 -15.44 1.89 5.61
C ILE A 69 -15.85 2.64 6.89
N SER A 70 -14.91 2.89 7.78
CA SER A 70 -15.15 3.61 9.02
C SER A 70 -15.64 5.04 8.77
N GLU A 71 -14.98 5.76 7.88
CA GLU A 71 -15.39 7.13 7.49
C GLU A 71 -16.78 7.15 6.85
N THR A 72 -17.05 6.21 5.97
CA THR A 72 -18.33 6.08 5.30
C THR A 72 -19.44 5.78 6.30
N LYS A 73 -19.16 4.91 7.28
CA LYS A 73 -20.09 4.60 8.36
C LYS A 73 -20.43 5.84 9.20
N VAL A 74 -19.41 6.59 9.60
CA VAL A 74 -19.61 7.84 10.37
C VAL A 74 -20.41 8.85 9.56
N LYS A 75 -20.10 9.04 8.28
CA LYS A 75 -20.86 9.93 7.39
C LYS A 75 -22.30 9.49 7.26
N ALA A 76 -22.54 8.19 7.09
CA ALA A 76 -23.90 7.65 6.99
C ALA A 76 -24.68 7.85 8.29
N GLU A 77 -24.07 7.64 9.44
CA GLU A 77 -24.70 7.89 10.75
C GLU A 77 -25.06 9.36 10.94
N LEU A 78 -24.15 10.27 10.60
CA LEU A 78 -24.42 11.71 10.65
C LEU A 78 -25.55 12.12 9.72
N GLN A 79 -25.56 11.58 8.51
CA GLN A 79 -26.60 11.86 7.54
C GLN A 79 -27.95 11.30 8.00
N ALA A 80 -27.97 10.11 8.56
CA ALA A 80 -29.19 9.51 9.13
C ALA A 80 -29.74 10.36 10.28
N LYS A 81 -28.87 10.83 11.18
CA LYS A 81 -29.27 11.75 12.26
C LYS A 81 -29.83 13.06 11.73
N LYS A 82 -29.21 13.62 10.70
CA LYS A 82 -29.70 14.85 10.05
C LYS A 82 -31.08 14.65 9.41
N ILE A 83 -31.25 13.55 8.68
CA ILE A 83 -32.52 13.20 8.06
C ILE A 83 -33.61 13.05 9.15
N ALA A 84 -33.31 12.35 10.24
CA ALA A 84 -34.26 12.19 11.35
C ALA A 84 -34.60 13.53 12.02
N SER A 85 -33.61 14.38 12.26
CA SER A 85 -33.79 15.70 12.83
C SER A 85 -34.65 16.62 11.90
N ASP A 86 -34.31 16.66 10.62
CA ASP A 86 -35.04 17.45 9.63
C ASP A 86 -36.47 16.92 9.48
N GLY A 87 -36.66 15.62 9.53
CA GLY A 87 -38.01 15.00 9.51
C GLY A 87 -38.83 15.36 10.73
N ALA A 88 -38.24 15.33 11.93
CA ALA A 88 -38.91 15.76 13.15
C ALA A 88 -39.29 17.24 13.10
N ALA A 89 -38.41 18.11 12.63
CA ALA A 89 -38.68 19.53 12.48
C ALA A 89 -39.82 19.81 11.47
N LYS A 90 -39.82 19.08 10.35
CA LYS A 90 -40.89 19.16 9.36
C LYS A 90 -42.23 18.68 9.92
N LEU A 91 -42.22 17.63 10.71
CA LEU A 91 -43.41 17.09 11.35
C LEU A 91 -43.98 18.08 12.35
N ASP A 92 -43.15 18.70 13.19
CA ASP A 92 -43.57 19.73 14.15
C ASP A 92 -44.12 20.95 13.44
N LYS A 93 -43.49 21.37 12.35
CA LYS A 93 -44.01 22.49 11.52
C LYS A 93 -45.38 22.15 10.89
N LEU A 94 -45.50 20.91 10.41
CA LEU A 94 -46.77 20.46 9.85
C LEU A 94 -47.89 20.43 10.90
N LYS A 95 -47.60 19.91 12.11
CA LYS A 95 -48.55 19.92 13.23
C LYS A 95 -48.96 21.33 13.60
N SER A 96 -48.02 22.25 13.72
CA SER A 96 -48.29 23.67 14.00
C SER A 96 -49.14 24.30 12.91
N THR A 97 -48.88 23.99 11.65
CA THR A 97 -49.68 24.49 10.52
C THR A 97 -51.10 23.94 10.55
N ILE A 98 -51.29 22.65 10.86
CA ILE A 98 -52.61 22.02 10.99
C ILE A 98 -53.37 22.66 12.13
N ASP A 99 -52.75 22.86 13.29
CA ASP A 99 -53.43 23.49 14.44
C ASP A 99 -53.85 24.91 14.13
N SER A 100 -52.99 25.71 13.50
CA SER A 100 -53.30 27.07 13.06
C SER A 100 -54.43 27.10 12.06
N LYS A 101 -54.42 26.22 11.07
CA LYS A 101 -55.49 26.12 10.07
C LYS A 101 -56.83 25.64 10.65
N PHE A 102 -56.73 24.74 11.62
CA PHE A 102 -57.91 24.28 12.36
C PHE A 102 -58.57 25.45 13.12
N ASP A 103 -57.79 26.22 13.85
CA ASP A 103 -58.29 27.40 14.59
C ASP A 103 -58.93 28.44 13.65
N GLU A 104 -58.24 28.73 12.53
CA GLU A 104 -58.80 29.63 11.50
C GLU A 104 -60.10 29.11 10.94
N ALA A 105 -60.21 27.82 10.68
CA ALA A 105 -61.41 27.19 10.17
C ALA A 105 -62.58 27.30 11.19
N VAL A 106 -62.30 27.05 12.46
CA VAL A 106 -63.27 27.19 13.56
C VAL A 106 -63.76 28.63 13.68
N ASP A 107 -62.77 29.57 13.69
CA ASP A 107 -63.13 31.01 13.74
C ASP A 107 -63.95 31.46 12.56
N SER A 108 -63.69 31.00 11.37
CA SER A 108 -64.43 31.27 10.14
C SER A 108 -65.87 30.75 10.22
N VAL A 109 -66.03 29.52 10.72
CA VAL A 109 -67.38 28.92 10.89
C VAL A 109 -68.13 29.66 11.94
N VAL A 110 -67.59 29.98 13.09
CA VAL A 110 -68.20 30.74 14.18
C VAL A 110 -68.57 32.12 13.70
N SER A 111 -67.72 32.81 12.98
CA SER A 111 -67.98 34.12 12.40
C SER A 111 -69.16 34.09 11.40
N THR A 112 -69.24 33.05 10.59
CA THR A 112 -70.28 32.86 9.61
C THR A 112 -71.65 32.58 10.26
N ILE A 113 -71.68 31.81 11.34
CA ILE A 113 -72.87 31.47 12.10
C ILE A 113 -73.39 32.68 12.90
N LEU A 114 -72.46 33.49 13.45
CA LEU A 114 -72.80 34.64 14.30
C LEU A 114 -73.14 35.94 13.52
N LYS A 115 -72.89 35.99 12.21
CA LYS A 115 -73.28 37.09 11.37
C LYS A 115 -74.81 37.07 11.16
N PRO A 116 -75.42 38.17 11.38
CA PRO A 116 -76.89 38.30 11.07
C PRO A 116 -77.16 38.19 9.57
#